data_44ee0e7b284c896bc8f633de3d8ec7ef
#
_entry.id   44ee0e7b284c896bc8f633de3d8ec7ef
#
_cell.length_a   1.000
_cell.length_b   1.000
_cell.length_c   1.000
_cell.angle_alpha   90.00
_cell.angle_beta   90.00
_cell.angle_gamma   90.00
#
_symmetry.space_group_name_H-M   'P 1'
#
loop_
_entity.id
_entity.type
_entity.pdbx_description
1 polymer ?
#
loop_
_entity_poly.entity_id
_entity_poly.type
_entity_poly.pdbx_seq_one_letter_code
_entity_poly.pdbx_strand_id
1 'polypeptide(L)'
;EAEAIVDDLLRKYPDAPGFLKFKCRFVMERLEGPQNASEAEKFLSYCLRVFPQDGYFMKYKGDLLWKKGLRNEAMAEYLKARECTNNGIVQLELDKFLKKQKSQAIRDCRDLLVSQRRSEALSLMEFWSRLMPEEEEIRGALYLAKVYSVRTKGELEELVRELCKELGITGNSPREGTLEEPVYKEALTCAWQRFGYPKALAEGRTRILCSEEEGEMEYLAEEIRSFLVHKEWQGEVYKLLGDIRKKQGRTREAFENYFLALDHEPHPYIKNELSRIFLEDLYDGSRRTGFFAKKADVTEFLNSWLDKYKSQEELQELLKRIL
;
A
#
# COMPACT_ATOMS: atom_id res chain seq x y z
N GLU A 1 -14.52 23.27 45.21
CA GLU A 1 -13.75 22.81 46.43
C GLU A 1 -12.48 22.06 45.99
N ALA A 2 -12.54 21.01 45.20
CA ALA A 2 -11.37 20.19 44.82
C ALA A 2 -10.28 21.01 44.11
N GLU A 3 -10.62 21.95 43.24
CA GLU A 3 -9.67 22.81 42.56
C GLU A 3 -8.95 23.77 43.54
N ALA A 4 -9.68 24.36 44.48
CA ALA A 4 -9.09 25.23 45.51
C ALA A 4 -8.04 24.46 46.33
N ILE A 5 -8.31 23.20 46.66
CA ILE A 5 -7.33 22.34 47.36
C ILE A 5 -6.07 22.12 46.50
N VAL A 6 -6.27 21.86 45.20
CA VAL A 6 -5.15 21.69 44.26
C VAL A 6 -4.32 22.97 44.15
N ASP A 7 -4.97 24.15 44.09
CA ASP A 7 -4.28 25.44 44.09
C ASP A 7 -3.48 25.70 45.35
N ASP A 8 -4.01 25.37 46.53
CA ASP A 8 -3.25 25.46 47.77
C ASP A 8 -2.05 24.51 47.85
N LEU A 9 -2.23 23.30 47.29
CA LEU A 9 -1.13 22.34 47.18
C LEU A 9 -0.06 22.79 46.20
N LEU A 10 -0.42 23.38 45.09
CA LEU A 10 0.50 23.95 44.10
C LEU A 10 1.23 25.17 44.60
N ARG A 11 0.66 25.96 45.53
CA ARG A 11 1.39 27.05 46.21
C ARG A 11 2.52 26.50 47.09
N LYS A 12 2.33 25.31 47.68
CA LYS A 12 3.35 24.66 48.52
C LYS A 12 4.33 23.83 47.71
N TYR A 13 3.86 23.24 46.64
CA TYR A 13 4.61 22.30 45.78
C TYR A 13 4.39 22.63 44.29
N PRO A 14 4.99 23.73 43.78
CA PRO A 14 4.66 24.27 42.46
C PRO A 14 4.96 23.31 41.30
N ASP A 15 5.97 22.47 41.43
CA ASP A 15 6.41 21.56 40.37
C ASP A 15 6.02 20.09 40.64
N ALA A 16 5.05 19.86 41.52
CA ALA A 16 4.57 18.51 41.78
C ALA A 16 3.72 17.97 40.60
N PRO A 17 4.18 16.97 39.83
CA PRO A 17 3.55 16.55 38.57
C PRO A 17 2.10 16.06 38.76
N GLY A 18 1.80 15.41 39.87
CA GLY A 18 0.45 14.94 40.19
C GLY A 18 -0.54 16.09 40.34
N PHE A 19 -0.19 17.16 41.07
CA PHE A 19 -1.07 18.32 41.27
C PHE A 19 -1.20 19.14 39.99
N LEU A 20 -0.14 19.27 39.19
CA LEU A 20 -0.17 19.91 37.89
C LEU A 20 -1.11 19.17 36.91
N LYS A 21 -1.11 17.83 36.92
CA LYS A 21 -2.02 17.02 36.11
C LYS A 21 -3.49 17.22 36.52
N PHE A 22 -3.79 17.27 37.81
CA PHE A 22 -5.13 17.59 38.31
C PHE A 22 -5.54 19.01 37.91
N LYS A 23 -4.71 20.03 38.09
CA LYS A 23 -5.02 21.40 37.69
C LYS A 23 -5.24 21.50 36.18
N CYS A 24 -4.40 20.81 35.40
CA CYS A 24 -4.56 20.77 33.95
C CYS A 24 -5.95 20.25 33.55
N ARG A 25 -6.43 19.20 34.20
CA ARG A 25 -7.78 18.66 33.97
C ARG A 25 -8.86 19.71 34.23
N PHE A 26 -8.81 20.40 35.37
CA PHE A 26 -9.81 21.44 35.70
C PHE A 26 -9.78 22.58 34.69
N VAL A 27 -8.58 23.03 34.28
CA VAL A 27 -8.42 24.08 33.28
C VAL A 27 -9.03 23.64 31.92
N MET A 28 -8.81 22.38 31.55
CA MET A 28 -9.34 21.84 30.30
C MET A 28 -10.84 21.58 30.31
N GLU A 29 -11.43 21.24 31.48
CA GLU A 29 -12.87 21.08 31.67
C GLU A 29 -13.63 22.43 31.53
N ARG A 30 -12.96 23.55 31.83
CA ARG A 30 -13.51 24.92 31.71
C ARG A 30 -13.29 25.59 30.35
N LEU A 31 -12.79 24.88 29.38
CA LEU A 31 -12.51 25.43 28.05
C LEU A 31 -13.79 25.87 27.29
N GLU A 32 -14.45 26.90 27.81
CA GLU A 32 -15.53 27.61 27.19
C GLU A 32 -15.13 29.06 26.92
N GLY A 33 -14.91 29.39 25.64
CA GLY A 33 -14.56 30.75 25.20
C GLY A 33 -13.05 31.06 25.12
N PRO A 34 -12.70 32.19 24.44
CA PRO A 34 -11.32 32.51 24.08
C PRO A 34 -10.42 32.87 25.28
N GLN A 35 -10.98 33.42 26.36
CA GLN A 35 -10.22 33.79 27.56
C GLN A 35 -9.68 32.52 28.27
N ASN A 36 -10.54 31.53 28.47
CA ASN A 36 -10.17 30.26 29.11
C ASN A 36 -9.16 29.50 28.27
N ALA A 37 -9.24 29.59 26.94
CA ALA A 37 -8.26 29.00 26.02
C ALA A 37 -6.86 29.62 26.17
N SER A 38 -6.76 30.95 26.41
CA SER A 38 -5.49 31.64 26.64
C SER A 38 -4.87 31.25 27.99
N GLU A 39 -5.70 31.10 29.03
CA GLU A 39 -5.24 30.65 30.36
C GLU A 39 -4.72 29.20 30.27
N ALA A 40 -5.48 28.31 29.64
CA ALA A 40 -5.08 26.92 29.41
C ALA A 40 -3.75 26.83 28.66
N GLU A 41 -3.56 27.64 27.64
CA GLU A 41 -2.32 27.67 26.85
C GLU A 41 -1.11 28.11 27.68
N LYS A 42 -1.26 29.16 28.49
CA LYS A 42 -0.20 29.62 29.41
C LYS A 42 0.15 28.55 30.42
N PHE A 43 -0.86 27.93 31.01
CA PHE A 43 -0.65 26.87 32.02
C PHE A 43 0.00 25.63 31.41
N LEU A 44 -0.48 25.15 30.26
CA LEU A 44 0.13 24.01 29.55
C LEU A 44 1.56 24.31 29.09
N SER A 45 1.83 25.55 28.65
CA SER A 45 3.20 25.97 28.29
C SER A 45 4.14 25.94 29.50
N TYR A 46 3.65 26.32 30.69
CA TYR A 46 4.39 26.17 31.91
C TYR A 46 4.65 24.69 32.22
N CYS A 47 3.62 23.84 32.21
CA CYS A 47 3.79 22.41 32.49
C CYS A 47 4.77 21.74 31.53
N LEU A 48 4.72 22.04 30.23
CA LEU A 48 5.62 21.47 29.23
C LEU A 48 7.04 22.03 29.31
N ARG A 49 7.23 23.25 29.88
CA ARG A 49 8.56 23.77 30.16
C ARG A 49 9.22 23.01 31.35
N VAL A 50 8.43 22.65 32.36
CA VAL A 50 8.90 21.92 33.53
C VAL A 50 9.06 20.43 33.23
N PHE A 51 8.13 19.85 32.44
CA PHE A 51 8.08 18.45 32.06
C PHE A 51 7.95 18.30 30.53
N PRO A 52 9.03 18.54 29.79
CA PRO A 52 8.96 18.63 28.31
C PRO A 52 8.64 17.30 27.61
N GLN A 53 8.81 16.17 28.29
CA GLN A 53 8.52 14.84 27.77
C GLN A 53 7.35 14.13 28.46
N ASP A 54 6.50 14.86 29.19
CA ASP A 54 5.31 14.25 29.80
C ASP A 54 4.16 14.16 28.82
N GLY A 55 3.86 12.93 28.36
CA GLY A 55 2.81 12.65 27.38
C GLY A 55 1.40 13.09 27.83
N TYR A 56 1.15 13.22 29.14
CA TYR A 56 -0.12 13.71 29.65
C TYR A 56 -0.34 15.20 29.31
N PHE A 57 0.66 16.04 29.52
CA PHE A 57 0.57 17.46 29.17
C PHE A 57 0.57 17.67 27.65
N MET A 58 1.32 16.86 26.89
CA MET A 58 1.26 16.88 25.42
C MET A 58 -0.15 16.52 24.91
N LYS A 59 -0.79 15.50 25.50
CA LYS A 59 -2.18 15.14 25.18
C LYS A 59 -3.11 16.34 25.39
N TYR A 60 -3.04 17.01 26.53
CA TYR A 60 -3.89 18.17 26.80
C TYR A 60 -3.58 19.36 25.88
N LYS A 61 -2.34 19.53 25.46
CA LYS A 61 -2.00 20.49 24.42
C LYS A 61 -2.69 20.13 23.09
N GLY A 62 -2.68 18.85 22.73
CA GLY A 62 -3.44 18.34 21.60
C GLY A 62 -4.93 18.60 21.72
N ASP A 63 -5.54 18.34 22.90
CA ASP A 63 -6.96 18.61 23.17
C ASP A 63 -7.30 20.11 23.01
N LEU A 64 -6.42 21.00 23.49
CA LEU A 64 -6.57 22.43 23.34
C LEU A 64 -6.51 22.87 21.87
N LEU A 65 -5.51 22.38 21.13
CA LEU A 65 -5.38 22.66 19.69
C LEU A 65 -6.57 22.13 18.90
N TRP A 66 -7.07 20.96 19.25
CA TRP A 66 -8.26 20.36 18.64
C TRP A 66 -9.51 21.25 18.83
N LYS A 67 -9.72 21.75 20.07
CA LYS A 67 -10.82 22.68 20.37
C LYS A 67 -10.67 24.04 19.66
N LYS A 68 -9.43 24.47 19.40
CA LYS A 68 -9.13 25.67 18.59
C LYS A 68 -9.32 25.44 17.07
N GLY A 69 -9.65 24.22 16.63
CA GLY A 69 -9.77 23.88 15.22
C GLY A 69 -8.44 23.62 14.49
N LEU A 70 -7.31 23.71 15.21
CA LEU A 70 -5.96 23.48 14.68
C LEU A 70 -5.66 21.96 14.66
N ARG A 71 -6.40 21.25 13.79
CA ARG A 71 -6.44 19.78 13.80
C ARG A 71 -5.09 19.16 13.47
N ASN A 72 -4.34 19.74 12.55
CA ASN A 72 -3.05 19.21 12.11
C ASN A 72 -2.01 19.28 13.21
N GLU A 73 -1.95 20.43 13.92
CA GLU A 73 -1.07 20.63 15.05
C GLU A 73 -1.48 19.74 16.23
N ALA A 74 -2.79 19.58 16.45
CA ALA A 74 -3.32 18.69 17.48
C ALA A 74 -2.87 17.23 17.25
N MET A 75 -2.95 16.75 16.01
CA MET A 75 -2.52 15.40 15.65
C MET A 75 -1.03 15.19 15.90
N ALA A 76 -0.20 16.17 15.58
CA ALA A 76 1.23 16.10 15.85
C ALA A 76 1.53 16.01 17.38
N GLU A 77 0.78 16.76 18.19
CA GLU A 77 0.94 16.70 19.66
C GLU A 77 0.42 15.36 20.24
N TYR A 78 -0.66 14.79 19.70
CA TYR A 78 -1.15 13.46 20.13
C TYR A 78 -0.16 12.33 19.81
N LEU A 79 0.50 12.39 18.66
CA LEU A 79 1.54 11.42 18.32
C LEU A 79 2.73 11.51 19.26
N LYS A 80 3.23 12.72 19.53
CA LYS A 80 4.28 12.92 20.53
C LYS A 80 3.85 12.45 21.93
N ALA A 81 2.60 12.75 22.31
CA ALA A 81 2.04 12.30 23.58
C ALA A 81 2.03 10.77 23.69
N ARG A 82 1.68 10.07 22.62
CA ARG A 82 1.68 8.61 22.54
C ARG A 82 3.09 8.03 22.75
N GLU A 83 4.10 8.62 22.14
CA GLU A 83 5.50 8.18 22.26
C GLU A 83 6.07 8.44 23.64
N CYS A 84 5.66 9.54 24.27
CA CYS A 84 6.23 9.98 25.56
C CYS A 84 5.45 9.49 26.79
N THR A 85 4.25 8.91 26.62
CA THR A 85 3.44 8.49 27.77
C THR A 85 3.81 7.11 28.28
N ASN A 86 4.05 7.01 29.60
CA ASN A 86 4.18 5.73 30.31
C ASN A 86 2.86 5.29 30.98
N ASN A 87 1.77 6.04 30.80
CA ASN A 87 0.47 5.73 31.36
C ASN A 87 -0.36 4.92 30.36
N GLY A 88 -0.57 3.64 30.65
CA GLY A 88 -1.30 2.72 29.75
C GLY A 88 -2.74 3.15 29.43
N ILE A 89 -3.42 3.87 30.32
CA ILE A 89 -4.77 4.39 30.06
C ILE A 89 -4.71 5.51 29.02
N VAL A 90 -3.80 6.47 29.21
CA VAL A 90 -3.60 7.58 28.26
C VAL A 90 -3.15 7.06 26.90
N GLN A 91 -2.26 6.08 26.89
CA GLN A 91 -1.81 5.44 25.66
C GLN A 91 -2.97 4.77 24.92
N LEU A 92 -3.80 4.00 25.61
CA LEU A 92 -4.97 3.34 25.03
C LEU A 92 -6.00 4.35 24.46
N GLU A 93 -6.23 5.46 25.17
CA GLU A 93 -7.10 6.54 24.69
C GLU A 93 -6.56 7.17 23.41
N LEU A 94 -5.26 7.48 23.38
CA LEU A 94 -4.58 8.04 22.21
C LEU A 94 -4.60 7.07 21.03
N ASP A 95 -4.31 5.79 21.25
CA ASP A 95 -4.36 4.76 20.20
C ASP A 95 -5.75 4.65 19.58
N LYS A 96 -6.80 4.61 20.39
CA LYS A 96 -8.18 4.59 19.89
C LYS A 96 -8.54 5.85 19.10
N PHE A 97 -8.12 7.01 19.61
CA PHE A 97 -8.37 8.29 18.94
C PHE A 97 -7.65 8.37 17.60
N LEU A 98 -6.34 8.08 17.57
CA LEU A 98 -5.51 8.11 16.37
C LEU A 98 -6.01 7.11 15.32
N LYS A 99 -6.37 5.89 15.72
CA LYS A 99 -6.98 4.89 14.83
C LYS A 99 -8.27 5.40 14.20
N LYS A 100 -9.15 6.04 15.00
CA LYS A 100 -10.39 6.64 14.49
C LYS A 100 -10.10 7.75 13.48
N GLN A 101 -9.16 8.64 13.77
CA GLN A 101 -8.80 9.76 12.89
C GLN A 101 -8.16 9.26 11.59
N LYS A 102 -7.26 8.27 11.67
CA LYS A 102 -6.67 7.60 10.50
C LYS A 102 -7.75 7.04 9.58
N SER A 103 -8.66 6.23 10.13
CA SER A 103 -9.75 5.63 9.35
C SER A 103 -10.68 6.69 8.75
N GLN A 104 -10.89 7.82 9.43
CA GLN A 104 -11.67 8.94 8.89
C GLN A 104 -10.94 9.61 7.73
N ALA A 105 -9.64 9.87 7.86
CA ALA A 105 -8.85 10.48 6.81
C ALA A 105 -8.83 9.65 5.51
N ILE A 106 -8.77 8.32 5.63
CA ILE A 106 -8.85 7.41 4.48
C ILE A 106 -10.25 7.48 3.81
N ARG A 107 -11.32 7.55 4.60
CA ARG A 107 -12.67 7.75 4.06
C ARG A 107 -12.79 9.11 3.36
N ASP A 108 -12.36 10.18 4.01
CA ASP A 108 -12.38 11.53 3.46
C ASP A 108 -11.59 11.60 2.14
N CYS A 109 -10.45 10.91 2.06
CA CYS A 109 -9.68 10.78 0.83
C CYS A 109 -10.52 10.15 -0.30
N ARG A 110 -11.19 9.03 -0.04
CA ARG A 110 -12.05 8.37 -1.03
C ARG A 110 -13.21 9.27 -1.47
N ASP A 111 -13.85 9.94 -0.53
CA ASP A 111 -14.96 10.87 -0.82
C ASP A 111 -14.49 12.04 -1.69
N LEU A 112 -13.29 12.58 -1.42
CA LEU A 112 -12.66 13.61 -2.24
C LEU A 112 -12.34 13.10 -3.64
N LEU A 113 -11.85 11.87 -3.78
CA LEU A 113 -11.56 11.25 -5.08
C LEU A 113 -12.85 11.02 -5.90
N VAL A 114 -13.91 10.52 -5.27
CA VAL A 114 -15.24 10.37 -5.89
C VAL A 114 -15.79 11.72 -6.35
N SER A 115 -15.60 12.77 -5.54
CA SER A 115 -16.00 14.16 -5.85
C SER A 115 -15.04 14.86 -6.83
N GLN A 116 -14.07 14.15 -7.40
CA GLN A 116 -13.04 14.66 -8.33
C GLN A 116 -12.13 15.76 -7.74
N ARG A 117 -12.10 15.95 -6.42
CA ARG A 117 -11.24 16.90 -5.70
C ARG A 117 -9.85 16.29 -5.44
N ARG A 118 -9.17 15.88 -6.53
CA ARG A 118 -7.95 15.06 -6.50
C ARG A 118 -6.78 15.72 -5.77
N SER A 119 -6.59 17.03 -5.96
CA SER A 119 -5.52 17.77 -5.30
C SER A 119 -5.69 17.84 -3.78
N GLU A 120 -6.92 17.93 -3.31
CA GLU A 120 -7.23 17.94 -1.89
C GLU A 120 -7.05 16.56 -1.26
N ALA A 121 -7.47 15.49 -1.97
CA ALA A 121 -7.21 14.12 -1.55
C ALA A 121 -5.71 13.84 -1.43
N LEU A 122 -4.92 14.27 -2.41
CA LEU A 122 -3.47 14.13 -2.40
C LEU A 122 -2.84 14.88 -1.22
N SER A 123 -3.17 16.17 -1.05
CA SER A 123 -2.66 16.99 0.07
C SER A 123 -3.03 16.41 1.43
N LEU A 124 -4.24 15.87 1.57
CA LEU A 124 -4.68 15.19 2.79
C LEU A 124 -3.80 13.97 3.09
N MET A 125 -3.57 13.12 2.10
CA MET A 125 -2.77 11.90 2.30
C MET A 125 -1.28 12.17 2.46
N GLU A 126 -0.73 13.20 1.79
CA GLU A 126 0.64 13.66 2.01
C GLU A 126 0.86 14.16 3.44
N PHE A 127 -0.13 14.88 3.99
CA PHE A 127 -0.09 15.30 5.38
C PHE A 127 -0.04 14.09 6.32
N TRP A 128 -0.94 13.12 6.15
CA TRP A 128 -1.01 11.94 7.00
C TRP A 128 0.21 11.03 6.84
N SER A 129 0.75 10.88 5.64
CA SER A 129 1.96 10.09 5.38
C SER A 129 3.21 10.69 6.07
N ARG A 130 3.30 12.02 6.16
CA ARG A 130 4.37 12.68 6.93
C ARG A 130 4.21 12.49 8.42
N LEU A 131 2.98 12.44 8.92
CA LEU A 131 2.67 12.22 10.34
C LEU A 131 2.85 10.78 10.78
N MET A 132 2.53 9.84 9.92
CA MET A 132 2.51 8.39 10.20
C MET A 132 3.19 7.62 9.04
N PRO A 133 4.51 7.76 8.85
CA PRO A 133 5.20 7.19 7.69
C PRO A 133 5.21 5.65 7.68
N GLU A 134 5.14 5.03 8.86
CA GLU A 134 5.15 3.57 8.99
C GLU A 134 3.76 2.91 8.81
N GLU A 135 2.69 3.71 8.74
CA GLU A 135 1.32 3.19 8.62
C GLU A 135 1.00 2.82 7.16
N GLU A 136 0.92 1.52 6.89
CA GLU A 136 0.71 0.98 5.54
C GLU A 136 -0.60 1.42 4.90
N GLU A 137 -1.71 1.47 5.65
CA GLU A 137 -2.99 1.96 5.17
C GLU A 137 -2.91 3.41 4.66
N ILE A 138 -2.14 4.26 5.34
CA ILE A 138 -1.94 5.67 4.94
C ILE A 138 -1.09 5.73 3.67
N ARG A 139 -0.02 4.94 3.59
CA ARG A 139 0.80 4.86 2.38
C ARG A 139 0.00 4.35 1.18
N GLY A 140 -0.80 3.30 1.38
CA GLY A 140 -1.72 2.79 0.35
C GLY A 140 -2.71 3.85 -0.13
N ALA A 141 -3.33 4.60 0.78
CA ALA A 141 -4.23 5.69 0.45
C ALA A 141 -3.52 6.86 -0.26
N LEU A 142 -2.26 7.14 0.09
CA LEU A 142 -1.43 8.10 -0.63
C LEU A 142 -1.19 7.65 -2.08
N TYR A 143 -0.84 6.38 -2.29
CA TYR A 143 -0.69 5.85 -3.65
C TYR A 143 -2.00 5.90 -4.44
N LEU A 144 -3.14 5.60 -3.82
CA LEU A 144 -4.45 5.76 -4.43
C LEU A 144 -4.69 7.22 -4.87
N ALA A 145 -4.43 8.19 -3.99
CA ALA A 145 -4.57 9.61 -4.31
C ALA A 145 -3.62 10.04 -5.44
N LYS A 146 -2.36 9.56 -5.43
CA LYS A 146 -1.38 9.79 -6.50
C LYS A 146 -1.88 9.23 -7.83
N VAL A 147 -2.36 7.97 -7.86
CA VAL A 147 -2.92 7.34 -9.06
C VAL A 147 -4.00 8.22 -9.69
N TYR A 148 -4.93 8.75 -8.91
CA TYR A 148 -5.98 9.64 -9.42
C TYR A 148 -5.47 11.02 -9.85
N SER A 149 -4.36 11.50 -9.32
CA SER A 149 -3.81 12.83 -9.58
C SER A 149 -2.88 12.89 -10.79
N VAL A 150 -2.27 11.79 -11.18
CA VAL A 150 -1.39 11.66 -12.34
C VAL A 150 -2.13 12.02 -13.63
N ARG A 151 -1.47 12.74 -14.54
CA ARG A 151 -2.09 13.24 -15.79
C ARG A 151 -1.66 12.48 -17.04
N THR A 152 -0.43 11.98 -17.07
CA THR A 152 0.15 11.31 -18.23
C THR A 152 0.32 9.81 -18.00
N LYS A 153 0.33 9.04 -19.11
CA LYS A 153 0.57 7.59 -19.05
C LYS A 153 1.97 7.27 -18.52
N GLY A 154 2.99 8.06 -18.89
CA GLY A 154 4.37 7.86 -18.43
C GLY A 154 4.52 8.05 -16.91
N GLU A 155 3.91 9.10 -16.34
CA GLU A 155 3.88 9.30 -14.89
C GLU A 155 3.16 8.14 -14.17
N LEU A 156 2.09 7.61 -14.78
CA LEU A 156 1.36 6.48 -14.21
C LEU A 156 2.21 5.20 -14.21
N GLU A 157 2.96 4.94 -15.29
CA GLU A 157 3.89 3.81 -15.38
C GLU A 157 5.01 3.88 -14.33
N GLU A 158 5.53 5.08 -14.09
CA GLU A 158 6.54 5.31 -13.06
C GLU A 158 5.96 5.07 -11.66
N LEU A 159 4.77 5.61 -11.39
CA LEU A 159 4.07 5.43 -10.12
C LEU A 159 3.75 3.96 -9.84
N VAL A 160 3.34 3.19 -10.85
CA VAL A 160 3.11 1.74 -10.70
C VAL A 160 4.42 1.01 -10.41
N ARG A 161 5.55 1.40 -11.04
CA ARG A 161 6.86 0.83 -10.72
C ARG A 161 7.29 1.13 -9.29
N GLU A 162 7.07 2.36 -8.80
CA GLU A 162 7.31 2.73 -7.41
C GLU A 162 6.44 1.90 -6.46
N LEU A 163 5.14 1.80 -6.75
CA LEU A 163 4.20 1.04 -5.94
C LEU A 163 4.58 -0.44 -5.88
N CYS A 164 4.93 -1.05 -7.01
CA CYS A 164 5.40 -2.44 -7.05
C CYS A 164 6.71 -2.62 -6.25
N LYS A 165 7.63 -1.66 -6.32
CA LYS A 165 8.87 -1.68 -5.53
C LYS A 165 8.60 -1.55 -4.04
N GLU A 166 7.72 -0.67 -3.63
CA GLU A 166 7.28 -0.49 -2.24
C GLU A 166 6.69 -1.79 -1.68
N LEU A 167 5.84 -2.45 -2.46
CA LEU A 167 5.25 -3.74 -2.12
C LEU A 167 6.23 -4.92 -2.22
N GLY A 168 7.49 -4.66 -2.59
CA GLY A 168 8.48 -5.73 -2.77
C GLY A 168 8.19 -6.64 -3.97
N ILE A 169 7.29 -6.23 -4.87
CA ILE A 169 7.00 -6.94 -6.13
C ILE A 169 8.17 -6.67 -7.11
N THR A 170 9.38 -7.11 -6.75
CA THR A 170 10.53 -7.08 -7.62
C THR A 170 10.78 -8.48 -8.15
N GLY A 171 10.27 -8.73 -9.34
CA GLY A 171 10.53 -9.96 -10.07
C GLY A 171 9.50 -11.05 -9.85
N ASN A 172 9.32 -11.74 -8.75
CA ASN A 172 8.47 -12.92 -8.69
C ASN A 172 7.86 -13.29 -7.34
N SER A 173 8.17 -12.56 -6.30
CA SER A 173 7.56 -12.83 -4.99
C SER A 173 7.40 -11.52 -4.21
N PRO A 174 6.22 -11.26 -3.64
CA PRO A 174 6.02 -10.16 -2.73
C PRO A 174 6.81 -10.38 -1.43
N ARG A 175 7.13 -9.32 -0.73
CA ARG A 175 7.58 -9.44 0.66
C ARG A 175 6.42 -9.97 1.50
N GLU A 176 6.67 -10.98 2.32
CA GLU A 176 5.69 -11.47 3.29
C GLU A 176 5.10 -10.30 4.09
N GLY A 177 3.78 -10.19 4.15
CA GLY A 177 3.04 -9.28 5.01
C GLY A 177 2.61 -7.94 4.40
N THR A 178 3.21 -7.44 3.30
CA THR A 178 2.87 -6.10 2.75
C THR A 178 1.67 -6.09 1.82
N LEU A 179 1.21 -7.23 1.35
CA LEU A 179 0.18 -7.35 0.32
C LEU A 179 -1.25 -7.51 0.85
N GLU A 180 -1.42 -7.62 2.16
CA GLU A 180 -2.75 -7.80 2.76
C GLU A 180 -3.56 -6.50 2.83
N GLU A 181 -2.91 -5.32 2.70
CA GLU A 181 -3.62 -4.05 2.83
C GLU A 181 -4.52 -3.78 1.62
N PRO A 182 -5.86 -3.77 1.83
CA PRO A 182 -6.84 -3.61 0.74
C PRO A 182 -6.64 -2.33 -0.08
N VAL A 183 -6.06 -1.29 0.53
CA VAL A 183 -5.89 0.02 -0.10
C VAL A 183 -4.80 0.01 -1.18
N TYR A 184 -3.74 -0.78 -1.02
CA TYR A 184 -2.73 -0.99 -2.06
C TYR A 184 -3.30 -1.76 -3.25
N LYS A 185 -4.09 -2.81 -2.99
CA LYS A 185 -4.80 -3.56 -4.04
C LYS A 185 -5.74 -2.63 -4.82
N GLU A 186 -6.46 -1.75 -4.13
CA GLU A 186 -7.31 -0.73 -4.75
C GLU A 186 -6.50 0.23 -5.63
N ALA A 187 -5.36 0.73 -5.15
CA ALA A 187 -4.50 1.63 -5.92
C ALA A 187 -3.96 0.98 -7.20
N LEU A 188 -3.50 -0.28 -7.14
CA LEU A 188 -3.05 -1.05 -8.30
C LEU A 188 -4.20 -1.27 -9.30
N THR A 189 -5.36 -1.69 -8.82
CA THR A 189 -6.53 -1.91 -9.67
C THR A 189 -6.95 -0.63 -10.39
N CYS A 190 -7.00 0.49 -9.68
CA CYS A 190 -7.29 1.80 -10.28
C CYS A 190 -6.23 2.21 -11.31
N ALA A 191 -4.95 1.91 -11.06
CA ALA A 191 -3.89 2.19 -12.02
C ALA A 191 -4.09 1.39 -13.32
N TRP A 192 -4.38 0.09 -13.23
CA TRP A 192 -4.66 -0.74 -14.42
C TRP A 192 -5.88 -0.26 -15.20
N GLN A 193 -6.96 0.12 -14.50
CA GLN A 193 -8.13 0.71 -15.18
C GLN A 193 -7.77 1.99 -15.94
N ARG A 194 -6.90 2.83 -15.40
CA ARG A 194 -6.41 4.04 -16.07
C ARG A 194 -5.50 3.74 -17.26
N PHE A 195 -4.87 2.58 -17.32
CA PHE A 195 -4.20 2.08 -18.53
C PHE A 195 -5.18 1.58 -19.59
N GLY A 196 -6.47 1.54 -19.30
CA GLY A 196 -7.53 1.11 -20.21
C GLY A 196 -8.01 -0.32 -20.00
N TYR A 197 -7.52 -1.02 -18.96
CA TYR A 197 -7.98 -2.38 -18.65
C TYR A 197 -9.45 -2.38 -18.21
N PRO A 198 -10.27 -3.33 -18.71
CA PRO A 198 -11.58 -3.61 -18.13
C PRO A 198 -11.46 -3.91 -16.64
N LYS A 199 -12.45 -3.51 -15.85
CA LYS A 199 -12.41 -3.63 -14.39
C LYS A 199 -12.03 -5.04 -13.93
N ALA A 200 -12.65 -6.07 -14.46
CA ALA A 200 -12.38 -7.46 -14.07
C ALA A 200 -10.95 -7.92 -14.40
N LEU A 201 -10.38 -7.51 -15.56
CA LEU A 201 -8.98 -7.81 -15.87
C LEU A 201 -8.01 -7.03 -14.97
N ALA A 202 -8.32 -5.78 -14.62
CA ALA A 202 -7.54 -4.99 -13.67
C ALA A 202 -7.54 -5.63 -12.28
N GLU A 203 -8.70 -6.06 -11.79
CA GLU A 203 -8.85 -6.79 -10.54
C GLU A 203 -8.10 -8.13 -10.58
N GLY A 204 -8.27 -8.90 -11.66
CA GLY A 204 -7.57 -10.17 -11.87
C GLY A 204 -6.05 -10.00 -11.84
N ARG A 205 -5.52 -9.01 -12.55
CA ARG A 205 -4.09 -8.69 -12.56
C ARG A 205 -3.58 -8.33 -11.16
N THR A 206 -4.32 -7.53 -10.42
CA THR A 206 -3.97 -7.17 -9.03
C THR A 206 -3.97 -8.41 -8.13
N ARG A 207 -4.98 -9.29 -8.25
CA ARG A 207 -5.05 -10.53 -7.48
C ARG A 207 -3.90 -11.48 -7.80
N ILE A 208 -3.51 -11.63 -9.07
CA ILE A 208 -2.33 -12.42 -9.46
C ILE A 208 -1.06 -11.90 -8.76
N LEU A 209 -0.88 -10.59 -8.70
CA LEU A 209 0.28 -9.99 -8.03
C LEU A 209 0.26 -10.23 -6.52
N CYS A 210 -0.93 -10.23 -5.89
CA CYS A 210 -1.11 -10.17 -4.45
C CYS A 210 -1.48 -11.49 -3.78
N SER A 211 -1.91 -12.54 -4.50
CA SER A 211 -2.29 -13.82 -3.92
C SER A 211 -1.20 -14.87 -4.02
N GLU A 212 -1.10 -15.71 -2.99
CA GLU A 212 -0.21 -16.87 -2.93
C GLU A 212 -1.00 -18.19 -2.85
N GLU A 213 -2.33 -18.14 -2.70
CA GLU A 213 -3.16 -19.33 -2.55
C GLU A 213 -3.41 -20.03 -3.89
N GLU A 214 -2.99 -21.30 -4.01
CA GLU A 214 -3.11 -22.08 -5.24
C GLU A 214 -4.57 -22.27 -5.68
N GLY A 215 -5.49 -22.48 -4.75
CA GLY A 215 -6.92 -22.64 -5.03
C GLY A 215 -7.55 -21.38 -5.60
N GLU A 216 -7.17 -20.21 -5.10
CA GLU A 216 -7.60 -18.91 -5.63
C GLU A 216 -7.11 -18.70 -7.06
N MET A 217 -5.89 -19.13 -7.36
CA MET A 217 -5.31 -19.00 -8.71
C MET A 217 -6.06 -19.78 -9.78
N GLU A 218 -6.58 -20.98 -9.47
CA GLU A 218 -7.36 -21.75 -10.47
C GLU A 218 -8.71 -21.10 -10.75
N TYR A 219 -9.41 -20.65 -9.71
CA TYR A 219 -10.65 -19.89 -9.87
C TYR A 219 -10.43 -18.61 -10.71
N LEU A 220 -9.36 -17.89 -10.42
CA LEU A 220 -8.98 -16.68 -11.16
C LEU A 220 -8.64 -16.98 -12.62
N ALA A 221 -7.99 -18.12 -12.90
CA ALA A 221 -7.71 -18.54 -14.26
C ALA A 221 -8.99 -18.76 -15.09
N GLU A 222 -10.02 -19.37 -14.50
CA GLU A 222 -11.32 -19.54 -15.18
C GLU A 222 -12.02 -18.21 -15.41
N GLU A 223 -12.01 -17.31 -14.43
CA GLU A 223 -12.56 -15.97 -14.54
C GLU A 223 -11.88 -15.18 -15.68
N ILE A 224 -10.54 -15.18 -15.73
CA ILE A 224 -9.77 -14.49 -16.76
C ILE A 224 -10.00 -15.12 -18.13
N ARG A 225 -10.11 -16.44 -18.25
CA ARG A 225 -10.41 -17.13 -19.54
C ARG A 225 -11.71 -16.66 -20.18
N SER A 226 -12.69 -16.26 -19.41
CA SER A 226 -13.95 -15.74 -19.94
C SER A 226 -13.78 -14.54 -20.86
N PHE A 227 -12.68 -13.80 -20.70
CA PHE A 227 -12.34 -12.64 -21.56
C PHE A 227 -11.72 -13.01 -22.91
N LEU A 228 -11.40 -14.27 -23.18
CA LEU A 228 -10.89 -14.71 -24.49
C LEU A 228 -11.88 -14.47 -25.64
N VAL A 229 -13.15 -14.25 -25.34
CA VAL A 229 -14.17 -13.86 -26.32
C VAL A 229 -13.91 -12.46 -26.93
N HIS A 230 -13.16 -11.62 -26.20
CA HIS A 230 -12.81 -10.27 -26.62
C HIS A 230 -11.44 -10.27 -27.29
N LYS A 231 -11.41 -10.16 -28.61
CA LYS A 231 -10.18 -10.26 -29.41
C LYS A 231 -9.09 -9.28 -28.99
N GLU A 232 -9.48 -8.07 -28.61
CA GLU A 232 -8.59 -7.01 -28.19
C GLU A 232 -7.84 -7.31 -26.88
N TRP A 233 -8.31 -8.28 -26.09
CA TRP A 233 -7.71 -8.65 -24.79
C TRP A 233 -7.05 -10.02 -24.80
N GLN A 234 -7.10 -10.77 -25.89
CA GLN A 234 -6.59 -12.14 -25.95
C GLN A 234 -5.11 -12.23 -25.55
N GLY A 235 -4.27 -11.32 -26.07
CA GLY A 235 -2.85 -11.27 -25.71
C GLY A 235 -2.62 -11.08 -24.20
N GLU A 236 -3.32 -10.12 -23.59
CA GLU A 236 -3.21 -9.87 -22.15
C GLU A 236 -3.79 -11.02 -21.32
N VAL A 237 -4.91 -11.60 -21.74
CA VAL A 237 -5.52 -12.77 -21.07
C VAL A 237 -4.54 -13.94 -21.05
N TYR A 238 -3.93 -14.30 -22.18
CA TYR A 238 -2.93 -15.36 -22.21
C TYR A 238 -1.71 -15.04 -21.37
N LYS A 239 -1.26 -13.77 -21.35
CA LYS A 239 -0.18 -13.34 -20.46
C LYS A 239 -0.53 -13.56 -18.99
N LEU A 240 -1.71 -13.14 -18.56
CA LEU A 240 -2.16 -13.32 -17.16
C LEU A 240 -2.32 -14.79 -16.80
N LEU A 241 -2.80 -15.63 -17.72
CA LEU A 241 -2.85 -17.08 -17.53
C LEU A 241 -1.43 -17.67 -17.39
N GLY A 242 -0.47 -17.17 -18.16
CA GLY A 242 0.94 -17.51 -18.00
C GLY A 242 1.47 -17.16 -16.61
N ASP A 243 1.19 -15.95 -16.13
CA ASP A 243 1.58 -15.47 -14.79
C ASP A 243 0.98 -16.36 -13.69
N ILE A 244 -0.29 -16.78 -13.82
CA ILE A 244 -0.95 -17.73 -12.89
C ILE A 244 -0.24 -19.08 -12.90
N ARG A 245 -0.03 -19.69 -14.08
CA ARG A 245 0.59 -21.00 -14.20
C ARG A 245 2.03 -21.02 -13.66
N LYS A 246 2.75 -19.90 -13.87
CA LYS A 246 4.08 -19.71 -13.30
C LYS A 246 4.06 -19.70 -11.77
N LYS A 247 3.14 -18.97 -11.14
CA LYS A 247 2.96 -18.98 -9.69
C LYS A 247 2.61 -20.36 -9.13
N GLN A 248 1.85 -21.15 -9.87
CA GLN A 248 1.52 -22.52 -9.52
C GLN A 248 2.68 -23.52 -9.76
N GLY A 249 3.85 -23.06 -10.21
CA GLY A 249 4.97 -23.94 -10.58
C GLY A 249 4.71 -24.79 -11.84
N ARG A 250 3.62 -24.51 -12.58
CA ARG A 250 3.22 -25.21 -13.82
C ARG A 250 3.95 -24.58 -15.01
N THR A 251 5.28 -24.68 -14.99
CA THR A 251 6.18 -23.96 -15.91
C THR A 251 5.87 -24.21 -17.39
N ARG A 252 5.51 -25.45 -17.77
CA ARG A 252 5.14 -25.79 -19.15
C ARG A 252 3.90 -25.04 -19.61
N GLU A 253 2.84 -25.03 -18.80
CA GLU A 253 1.60 -24.34 -19.14
C GLU A 253 1.80 -22.83 -19.12
N ALA A 254 2.63 -22.29 -18.24
CA ALA A 254 3.02 -20.89 -18.24
C ALA A 254 3.68 -20.52 -19.57
N PHE A 255 4.63 -21.31 -20.00
CA PHE A 255 5.32 -21.12 -21.27
C PHE A 255 4.34 -21.16 -22.45
N GLU A 256 3.43 -22.14 -22.50
CA GLU A 256 2.38 -22.24 -23.54
C GLU A 256 1.51 -20.99 -23.60
N ASN A 257 1.06 -20.49 -22.46
CA ASN A 257 0.22 -19.28 -22.41
C ASN A 257 0.99 -18.02 -22.84
N TYR A 258 2.25 -17.86 -22.44
CA TYR A 258 3.06 -16.73 -22.89
C TYR A 258 3.32 -16.76 -24.41
N PHE A 259 3.47 -17.94 -25.00
CA PHE A 259 3.54 -18.08 -26.44
C PHE A 259 2.27 -17.64 -27.15
N LEU A 260 1.12 -18.10 -26.65
CA LEU A 260 -0.18 -17.65 -27.19
C LEU A 260 -0.35 -16.14 -27.04
N ALA A 261 0.16 -15.54 -25.96
CA ALA A 261 0.14 -14.10 -25.78
C ALA A 261 0.94 -13.37 -26.87
N LEU A 262 2.11 -13.88 -27.28
CA LEU A 262 2.92 -13.29 -28.35
C LEU A 262 2.26 -13.36 -29.72
N ASP A 263 1.39 -14.35 -29.98
CA ASP A 263 0.64 -14.45 -31.22
C ASP A 263 -0.35 -13.29 -31.39
N HIS A 264 -0.81 -12.71 -30.30
CA HIS A 264 -1.80 -11.64 -30.29
C HIS A 264 -1.19 -10.24 -30.17
N GLU A 265 -0.11 -10.11 -29.42
CA GLU A 265 0.57 -8.82 -29.24
C GLU A 265 2.03 -9.03 -28.82
N PRO A 266 3.00 -8.65 -29.68
CA PRO A 266 4.43 -8.76 -29.33
C PRO A 266 4.81 -7.75 -28.25
N HIS A 267 4.80 -8.17 -26.98
CA HIS A 267 5.15 -7.31 -25.87
C HIS A 267 6.56 -7.64 -25.36
N PRO A 268 7.48 -6.64 -25.20
CA PRO A 268 8.85 -6.86 -24.76
C PRO A 268 8.96 -7.63 -23.42
N TYR A 269 8.01 -7.40 -22.51
CA TYR A 269 7.93 -8.12 -21.23
C TYR A 269 7.76 -9.62 -21.44
N ILE A 270 6.85 -10.04 -22.32
CA ILE A 270 6.56 -11.46 -22.58
C ILE A 270 7.80 -12.15 -23.14
N LYS A 271 8.51 -11.48 -24.07
CA LYS A 271 9.78 -11.97 -24.63
C LYS A 271 10.83 -12.20 -23.56
N ASN A 272 10.98 -11.23 -22.65
CA ASN A 272 11.94 -11.34 -21.53
C ASN A 272 11.55 -12.45 -20.56
N GLU A 273 10.26 -12.59 -20.22
CA GLU A 273 9.77 -13.66 -19.35
C GLU A 273 9.94 -15.03 -19.97
N LEU A 274 9.65 -15.20 -21.25
CA LEU A 274 9.91 -16.47 -21.97
C LEU A 274 11.39 -16.82 -21.95
N SER A 275 12.27 -15.85 -22.24
CA SER A 275 13.71 -16.06 -22.20
C SER A 275 14.17 -16.46 -20.78
N ARG A 276 13.63 -15.78 -19.76
CA ARG A 276 13.98 -16.05 -18.36
C ARG A 276 13.49 -17.42 -17.90
N ILE A 277 12.22 -17.75 -18.13
CA ILE A 277 11.66 -19.07 -17.79
C ILE A 277 12.45 -20.16 -18.48
N PHE A 278 12.82 -19.94 -19.73
CA PHE A 278 13.60 -20.91 -20.48
C PHE A 278 14.98 -21.11 -19.89
N LEU A 279 15.71 -20.04 -19.60
CA LEU A 279 17.09 -20.10 -19.11
C LEU A 279 17.18 -20.57 -17.64
N GLU A 280 16.28 -20.08 -16.80
CA GLU A 280 16.33 -20.35 -15.36
C GLU A 280 15.63 -21.65 -14.97
N ASP A 281 14.46 -21.91 -15.54
CA ASP A 281 13.59 -23.01 -15.10
C ASP A 281 13.72 -24.27 -15.97
N LEU A 282 13.99 -24.12 -17.27
CA LEU A 282 14.06 -25.23 -18.21
C LEU A 282 15.49 -25.70 -18.49
N TYR A 283 16.48 -24.79 -18.46
CA TYR A 283 17.85 -25.07 -18.86
C TYR A 283 18.85 -25.16 -17.69
N ASP A 284 18.51 -24.75 -16.47
CA ASP A 284 19.42 -24.86 -15.33
C ASP A 284 19.63 -26.33 -14.92
N GLY A 285 20.52 -26.99 -15.62
CA GLY A 285 20.94 -28.37 -15.36
C GLY A 285 21.63 -28.58 -14.00
N SER A 286 21.84 -27.51 -13.21
CA SER A 286 22.42 -27.54 -11.86
C SER A 286 21.39 -27.88 -10.78
N ARG A 287 20.11 -27.64 -11.04
CA ARG A 287 19.01 -27.96 -10.13
C ARG A 287 18.29 -29.24 -10.65
N ARG A 288 18.50 -30.35 -9.99
CA ARG A 288 17.86 -31.67 -10.27
C ARG A 288 16.31 -31.66 -10.30
N THR A 289 15.67 -30.50 -10.25
CA THR A 289 14.23 -30.28 -10.27
C THR A 289 13.75 -29.61 -11.57
N GLY A 290 14.63 -29.38 -12.54
CA GLY A 290 14.26 -28.80 -13.85
C GLY A 290 13.29 -29.74 -14.60
N PHE A 291 12.27 -29.18 -15.23
CA PHE A 291 11.22 -29.92 -15.96
C PHE A 291 11.78 -30.82 -17.07
N PHE A 292 12.96 -30.49 -17.62
CA PHE A 292 13.68 -31.30 -18.60
C PHE A 292 14.96 -31.88 -18.01
N ALA A 293 14.93 -33.15 -17.74
CA ALA A 293 16.09 -33.87 -17.18
C ALA A 293 17.26 -34.02 -18.21
N LYS A 294 17.00 -33.81 -19.50
CA LYS A 294 17.99 -33.96 -20.57
C LYS A 294 17.85 -32.88 -21.63
N LYS A 295 18.98 -32.43 -22.20
CA LYS A 295 19.02 -31.50 -23.32
C LYS A 295 18.18 -31.95 -24.53
N ALA A 296 18.07 -33.23 -24.76
CA ALA A 296 17.28 -33.82 -25.86
C ALA A 296 15.77 -33.50 -25.69
N ASP A 297 15.24 -33.55 -24.47
CA ASP A 297 13.82 -33.30 -24.16
C ASP A 297 13.45 -31.81 -24.42
N VAL A 298 14.38 -30.90 -24.13
CA VAL A 298 14.26 -29.49 -24.42
C VAL A 298 14.21 -29.25 -25.94
N THR A 299 15.08 -29.92 -26.67
CA THR A 299 15.17 -29.78 -28.14
C THR A 299 13.92 -30.31 -28.82
N GLU A 300 13.40 -31.48 -28.36
CA GLU A 300 12.17 -32.06 -28.88
C GLU A 300 10.95 -31.17 -28.60
N PHE A 301 10.85 -30.64 -27.37
CA PHE A 301 9.80 -29.68 -27.00
C PHE A 301 9.86 -28.45 -27.87
N LEU A 302 11.02 -27.82 -28.02
CA LEU A 302 11.19 -26.62 -28.83
C LEU A 302 10.91 -26.86 -30.33
N ASN A 303 11.32 -28.01 -30.87
CA ASN A 303 11.03 -28.37 -32.25
C ASN A 303 9.53 -28.55 -32.49
N SER A 304 8.81 -29.15 -31.54
CA SER A 304 7.35 -29.29 -31.62
C SER A 304 6.64 -27.93 -31.67
N TRP A 305 7.21 -26.95 -30.99
CA TRP A 305 6.71 -25.58 -30.97
C TRP A 305 7.11 -24.80 -32.24
N LEU A 306 8.34 -24.94 -32.73
CA LEU A 306 8.77 -24.38 -34.00
C LEU A 306 7.88 -24.84 -35.15
N ASP A 307 7.47 -26.10 -35.17
CA ASP A 307 6.58 -26.64 -36.18
C ASP A 307 5.16 -26.05 -36.12
N LYS A 308 4.68 -25.75 -34.89
CA LYS A 308 3.37 -25.15 -34.66
C LYS A 308 3.32 -23.66 -34.99
N TYR A 309 4.43 -22.93 -34.81
CA TYR A 309 4.52 -21.46 -34.93
C TYR A 309 5.51 -21.00 -36.00
N LYS A 310 5.60 -21.72 -37.13
CA LYS A 310 6.56 -21.46 -38.25
C LYS A 310 6.53 -20.06 -38.82
N SER A 311 5.46 -19.30 -38.60
CA SER A 311 5.26 -17.97 -39.20
C SER A 311 5.85 -16.81 -38.39
N GLN A 312 6.43 -17.05 -37.19
CA GLN A 312 6.91 -16.00 -36.32
C GLN A 312 8.43 -15.91 -36.31
N GLU A 313 8.98 -14.93 -37.07
CA GLU A 313 10.45 -14.70 -37.14
C GLU A 313 11.07 -14.43 -35.76
N GLU A 314 10.37 -13.70 -34.88
CA GLU A 314 10.82 -13.38 -33.53
C GLU A 314 10.95 -14.62 -32.64
N LEU A 315 10.07 -15.58 -32.81
CA LEU A 315 10.09 -16.87 -32.11
C LEU A 315 11.23 -17.73 -32.58
N GLN A 316 11.47 -17.76 -33.90
CA GLN A 316 12.61 -18.45 -34.50
C GLN A 316 13.95 -17.87 -34.03
N GLU A 317 14.02 -16.55 -33.86
CA GLU A 317 15.23 -15.89 -33.37
C GLU A 317 15.47 -16.17 -31.87
N LEU A 318 14.41 -16.18 -31.05
CA LEU A 318 14.50 -16.58 -29.64
C LEU A 318 15.00 -18.03 -29.52
N LEU A 319 14.41 -18.92 -30.30
CA LEU A 319 14.77 -20.34 -30.29
C LEU A 319 16.19 -20.59 -30.80
N LYS A 320 16.66 -19.85 -31.81
CA LYS A 320 18.07 -19.90 -32.27
C LYS A 320 19.08 -19.43 -31.23
N ARG A 321 18.70 -18.51 -30.34
CA ARG A 321 19.56 -18.06 -29.22
C ARG A 321 19.62 -19.09 -28.09
N ILE A 322 18.67 -19.98 -28.03
CA ILE A 322 18.47 -20.97 -26.99
C ILE A 322 19.06 -22.33 -27.37
N LEU A 323 18.98 -22.72 -28.63
CA LEU A 323 19.61 -23.92 -29.18
C LEU A 323 21.10 -23.73 -29.48
#